data_260e950184c0470c70ba16ca41ea8463
#
_entry.id   260e950184c0470c70ba16ca41ea8463
#
_cell.length_a   1.000
_cell.length_b   1.000
_cell.length_c   1.000
_cell.angle_alpha   90.00
_cell.angle_beta   90.00
_cell.angle_gamma   90.00
#
_symmetry.space_group_name_H-M   'P 1'
#
loop_
_entity.id
_entity.type
_entity.pdbx_description
1 polymer ?
#
loop_
_entity_poly.entity_id
_entity_poly.type
_entity_poly.pdbx_seq_one_letter_code
_entity_poly.pdbx_strand_id
1 'polypeptide(L)'
;MHTIKQAFITFVSALVLAASGSALAQETPAAAPAGVKLVEAKAVQDLQAKGAVLIDTRKASEFAEATIKGAISVPYDPEKSAKDANFDAAQDKYDMGKIADKNKDYVVFCNSGTCWKSYKAAVAMAKAGYKSVHWYRNGVPDWKARKLPMD
;
A
#
# COMPACT_ATOMS: atom_id res chain seq x y z
N MET A 1 61.45 -45.46 28.03
CA MET A 1 61.03 -44.07 28.23
C MET A 1 60.24 -43.67 27.00
N HIS A 2 58.91 -43.75 27.05
CA HIS A 2 58.03 -43.37 25.93
C HIS A 2 57.23 -42.15 26.37
N THR A 3 57.51 -41.03 25.76
CA THR A 3 56.85 -39.78 26.02
C THR A 3 55.58 -39.67 25.13
N ILE A 4 54.40 -39.71 25.76
CA ILE A 4 53.12 -39.56 25.10
C ILE A 4 52.87 -38.09 24.97
N LYS A 5 52.84 -37.57 23.74
CA LYS A 5 52.39 -36.21 23.41
C LYS A 5 50.88 -36.19 23.33
N GLN A 6 50.23 -35.55 24.35
CA GLN A 6 48.79 -35.25 24.27
C GLN A 6 48.55 -34.08 23.34
N ALA A 7 47.79 -34.31 22.29
CA ALA A 7 47.28 -33.24 21.42
C ALA A 7 45.99 -32.70 22.01
N PHE A 8 46.00 -31.45 22.40
CA PHE A 8 44.80 -30.70 22.78
C PHE A 8 44.03 -30.28 21.50
N ILE A 9 42.88 -30.89 21.29
CA ILE A 9 41.93 -30.46 20.26
C ILE A 9 41.03 -29.39 20.87
N THR A 10 41.26 -28.15 20.51
CA THR A 10 40.39 -27.02 20.86
C THR A 10 39.19 -27.01 19.91
N PHE A 11 38.02 -27.38 20.44
CA PHE A 11 36.76 -27.19 19.78
C PHE A 11 36.39 -25.69 19.80
N VAL A 12 36.51 -25.02 18.67
CA VAL A 12 35.95 -23.69 18.49
C VAL A 12 34.49 -23.86 18.09
N SER A 13 33.59 -23.71 19.06
CA SER A 13 32.16 -23.65 18.81
C SER A 13 31.84 -22.30 18.15
N ALA A 14 31.62 -22.30 16.84
CA ALA A 14 31.09 -21.14 16.13
C ALA A 14 29.60 -20.98 16.51
N LEU A 15 29.33 -20.00 17.32
CA LEU A 15 27.97 -19.56 17.63
C LEU A 15 27.42 -18.82 16.43
N VAL A 16 26.61 -19.49 15.59
CA VAL A 16 25.87 -18.86 14.51
C VAL A 16 24.72 -18.08 15.15
N LEU A 17 24.90 -16.77 15.30
CA LEU A 17 23.77 -15.87 15.57
C LEU A 17 22.88 -15.83 14.33
N ALA A 18 21.77 -16.57 14.36
CA ALA A 18 20.68 -16.38 13.43
C ALA A 18 20.06 -15.00 13.72
N ALA A 19 20.44 -13.99 12.96
CA ALA A 19 19.76 -12.71 12.94
C ALA A 19 18.37 -12.95 12.35
N SER A 20 17.36 -13.12 13.20
CA SER A 20 15.95 -13.07 12.82
C SER A 20 15.64 -11.64 12.42
N GLY A 21 15.98 -11.28 11.20
CA GLY A 21 15.56 -10.02 10.60
C GLY A 21 14.04 -10.03 10.46
N SER A 22 13.34 -9.33 11.33
CA SER A 22 11.94 -9.01 11.09
C SER A 22 11.88 -8.26 9.76
N ALA A 23 11.33 -8.88 8.72
CA ALA A 23 11.09 -8.22 7.45
C ALA A 23 10.08 -7.09 7.72
N LEU A 24 10.58 -5.85 7.83
CA LEU A 24 9.72 -4.67 7.88
C LEU A 24 8.92 -4.62 6.58
N ALA A 25 7.62 -4.34 6.69
CA ALA A 25 6.76 -4.16 5.52
C ALA A 25 7.36 -3.05 4.64
N GLN A 26 7.61 -3.37 3.35
CA GLN A 26 8.20 -2.41 2.43
C GLN A 26 7.24 -1.23 2.20
N GLU A 27 7.72 -0.02 2.44
CA GLU A 27 6.94 1.19 2.19
C GLU A 27 6.78 1.48 0.70
N THR A 28 5.62 2.03 0.36
CA THR A 28 5.39 2.61 -0.97
C THR A 28 6.31 3.83 -1.16
N PRO A 29 6.64 4.22 -2.40
CA PRO A 29 7.39 5.43 -2.67
C PRO A 29 6.80 6.65 -1.96
N ALA A 30 7.64 7.58 -1.52
CA ALA A 30 7.19 8.84 -0.93
C ALA A 30 6.51 9.75 -1.96
N ALA A 31 6.90 9.64 -3.23
CA ALA A 31 6.30 10.35 -4.35
C ALA A 31 5.18 9.53 -5.00
N ALA A 32 4.17 10.22 -5.52
CA ALA A 32 3.12 9.59 -6.31
C ALA A 32 3.67 9.02 -7.63
N PRO A 33 3.02 7.97 -8.17
CA PRO A 33 3.37 7.47 -9.49
C PRO A 33 3.11 8.52 -10.59
N ALA A 34 3.74 8.32 -11.76
CA ALA A 34 3.56 9.23 -12.90
C ALA A 34 2.08 9.40 -13.26
N GLY A 35 1.66 10.64 -13.49
CA GLY A 35 0.28 10.99 -13.82
C GLY A 35 -0.69 11.02 -12.62
N VAL A 36 -0.20 10.85 -11.40
CA VAL A 36 -0.97 10.85 -10.15
C VAL A 36 -0.48 11.98 -9.25
N LYS A 37 -1.40 12.61 -8.51
CA LYS A 37 -1.08 13.66 -7.53
C LYS A 37 -1.11 13.10 -6.11
N LEU A 38 -0.05 13.29 -5.34
CA LEU A 38 -0.04 13.01 -3.91
C LEU A 38 -0.88 14.06 -3.17
N VAL A 39 -1.76 13.62 -2.28
CA VAL A 39 -2.62 14.52 -1.50
C VAL A 39 -2.65 14.15 -0.02
N GLU A 40 -2.83 15.17 0.81
CA GLU A 40 -3.03 15.06 2.26
C GLU A 40 -4.51 15.18 2.62
N ALA A 41 -4.89 14.82 3.84
CA ALA A 41 -6.28 14.76 4.31
C ALA A 41 -7.11 16.03 4.01
N LYS A 42 -6.53 17.23 4.19
CA LYS A 42 -7.22 18.50 3.88
C LYS A 42 -7.58 18.59 2.39
N ALA A 43 -6.67 18.22 1.52
CA ALA A 43 -6.92 18.23 0.07
C ALA A 43 -7.97 17.18 -0.33
N VAL A 44 -8.00 16.03 0.36
CA VAL A 44 -9.06 15.01 0.16
C VAL A 44 -10.43 15.58 0.49
N GLN A 45 -10.58 16.30 1.62
CA GLN A 45 -11.82 16.94 2.00
C GLN A 45 -12.27 17.98 0.96
N ASP A 46 -11.33 18.81 0.49
CA ASP A 46 -11.61 19.84 -0.53
C ASP A 46 -12.02 19.23 -1.87
N LEU A 47 -11.36 18.14 -2.29
CA LEU A 47 -11.70 17.40 -3.50
C LEU A 47 -13.08 16.76 -3.38
N GLN A 48 -13.38 16.13 -2.24
CA GLN A 48 -14.69 15.52 -1.98
C GLN A 48 -15.81 16.58 -2.01
N ALA A 49 -15.60 17.74 -1.42
CA ALA A 49 -16.55 18.85 -1.45
C ALA A 49 -16.83 19.36 -2.88
N LYS A 50 -15.89 19.16 -3.81
CA LYS A 50 -16.02 19.47 -5.24
C LYS A 50 -16.57 18.32 -6.07
N GLY A 51 -16.93 17.21 -5.47
CA GLY A 51 -17.53 16.06 -6.14
C GLY A 51 -16.56 14.97 -6.56
N ALA A 52 -15.32 14.97 -6.07
CA ALA A 52 -14.39 13.87 -6.31
C ALA A 52 -14.91 12.57 -5.67
N VAL A 53 -14.67 11.46 -6.35
CA VAL A 53 -15.03 10.13 -5.86
C VAL A 53 -13.88 9.54 -5.05
N LEU A 54 -14.14 9.19 -3.79
CA LEU A 54 -13.19 8.52 -2.92
C LEU A 54 -13.26 7.01 -3.11
N ILE A 55 -12.12 6.37 -3.33
CA ILE A 55 -12.00 4.94 -3.62
C ILE A 55 -11.20 4.26 -2.52
N ASP A 56 -11.86 3.37 -1.80
CA ASP A 56 -11.21 2.45 -0.86
C ASP A 56 -10.75 1.19 -1.62
N THR A 57 -9.44 0.98 -1.67
CA THR A 57 -8.83 -0.16 -2.37
C THR A 57 -8.55 -1.35 -1.47
N ARG A 58 -8.91 -1.25 -0.18
CA ARG A 58 -8.76 -2.34 0.80
C ARG A 58 -9.69 -3.51 0.47
N LYS A 59 -9.56 -4.60 1.22
CA LYS A 59 -10.50 -5.72 1.12
C LYS A 59 -11.92 -5.28 1.45
N ALA A 60 -12.90 -5.93 0.84
CA ALA A 60 -14.31 -5.63 1.08
C ALA A 60 -14.73 -5.74 2.56
N SER A 61 -14.12 -6.66 3.32
CA SER A 61 -14.35 -6.79 4.76
C SER A 61 -13.88 -5.57 5.55
N GLU A 62 -12.71 -5.01 5.22
CA GLU A 62 -12.17 -3.80 5.87
C GLU A 62 -13.02 -2.56 5.55
N PHE A 63 -13.51 -2.47 4.32
CA PHE A 63 -14.45 -1.42 3.92
C PHE A 63 -15.76 -1.52 4.71
N ALA A 64 -16.29 -2.73 4.88
CA ALA A 64 -17.55 -2.97 5.60
C ALA A 64 -17.45 -2.69 7.11
N GLU A 65 -16.25 -2.81 7.70
CA GLU A 65 -16.03 -2.46 9.10
C GLU A 65 -16.06 -0.93 9.33
N ALA A 66 -15.35 -0.19 8.50
CA ALA A 66 -15.33 1.27 8.51
C ALA A 66 -14.56 1.80 7.30
N THR A 67 -15.01 2.90 6.72
CA THR A 67 -14.31 3.59 5.64
C THR A 67 -14.38 5.11 5.80
N ILE A 68 -13.66 5.86 4.98
CA ILE A 68 -13.80 7.31 4.88
C ILE A 68 -15.21 7.63 4.37
N LYS A 69 -15.91 8.52 5.06
CA LYS A 69 -17.30 8.86 4.74
C LYS A 69 -17.51 9.18 3.27
N GLY A 70 -18.48 8.50 2.67
CA GLY A 70 -18.84 8.66 1.26
C GLY A 70 -17.91 7.96 0.27
N ALA A 71 -16.94 7.17 0.73
CA ALA A 71 -16.09 6.38 -0.16
C ALA A 71 -16.86 5.19 -0.76
N ILE A 72 -16.41 4.75 -1.92
CA ILE A 72 -16.89 3.52 -2.56
C ILE A 72 -15.83 2.43 -2.48
N SER A 73 -16.27 1.18 -2.39
CA SER A 73 -15.38 0.00 -2.39
C SER A 73 -15.03 -0.40 -3.82
N VAL A 74 -13.74 -0.29 -4.16
CA VAL A 74 -13.15 -0.84 -5.38
C VAL A 74 -11.86 -1.56 -5.00
N PRO A 75 -11.96 -2.80 -4.47
CA PRO A 75 -10.81 -3.52 -3.94
C PRO A 75 -9.75 -3.80 -5.01
N TYR A 76 -8.49 -3.57 -4.69
CA TYR A 76 -7.36 -4.07 -5.46
C TYR A 76 -7.03 -5.49 -4.98
N ASP A 77 -7.77 -6.46 -5.52
CA ASP A 77 -7.75 -7.85 -5.04
C ASP A 77 -8.12 -8.84 -6.16
N PRO A 78 -7.39 -9.95 -6.34
CA PRO A 78 -6.18 -10.33 -5.63
C PRO A 78 -4.95 -9.49 -6.01
N GLU A 79 -4.14 -9.16 -5.00
CA GLU A 79 -2.81 -8.57 -5.16
C GLU A 79 -1.75 -9.68 -5.04
N LYS A 80 -1.22 -10.13 -6.19
CA LYS A 80 -0.23 -11.22 -6.28
C LYS A 80 1.16 -10.74 -6.66
N SER A 81 1.25 -9.59 -7.30
CA SER A 81 2.53 -8.99 -7.72
C SER A 81 3.38 -8.52 -6.54
N ALA A 82 4.67 -8.36 -6.76
CA ALA A 82 5.60 -7.84 -5.77
C ALA A 82 5.16 -6.48 -5.21
N LYS A 83 5.52 -6.21 -3.95
CA LYS A 83 5.30 -4.92 -3.30
C LYS A 83 6.49 -4.00 -3.57
N ASP A 84 6.64 -3.60 -4.81
CA ASP A 84 7.65 -2.65 -5.27
C ASP A 84 7.12 -1.78 -6.42
N ALA A 85 7.85 -0.71 -6.77
CA ALA A 85 7.42 0.25 -7.78
C ALA A 85 7.40 -0.33 -9.21
N ASN A 86 8.10 -1.42 -9.46
CA ASN A 86 8.17 -2.11 -10.75
C ASN A 86 7.31 -3.38 -10.78
N PHE A 87 6.25 -3.41 -9.98
CA PHE A 87 5.35 -4.56 -9.90
C PHE A 87 4.76 -4.95 -11.26
N ASP A 88 4.60 -6.25 -11.47
CA ASP A 88 3.93 -6.79 -12.65
C ASP A 88 2.41 -6.79 -12.46
N ALA A 89 1.76 -5.76 -12.99
CA ALA A 89 0.32 -5.59 -12.88
C ALA A 89 -0.51 -6.73 -13.52
N ALA A 90 0.07 -7.53 -14.42
CA ALA A 90 -0.61 -8.67 -15.02
C ALA A 90 -0.90 -9.80 -14.01
N GLN A 91 -0.20 -9.81 -12.89
CA GLN A 91 -0.43 -10.78 -11.80
C GLN A 91 -1.59 -10.37 -10.88
N ASP A 92 -2.04 -9.13 -10.97
CA ASP A 92 -3.06 -8.55 -10.08
C ASP A 92 -4.40 -8.42 -10.80
N LYS A 93 -5.46 -8.19 -10.01
CA LYS A 93 -6.78 -7.85 -10.54
C LYS A 93 -7.29 -6.57 -9.91
N TYR A 94 -7.71 -5.64 -10.76
CA TYR A 94 -8.36 -4.40 -10.35
C TYR A 94 -9.58 -4.14 -11.26
N ASP A 95 -10.78 -4.30 -10.73
CA ASP A 95 -12.02 -4.09 -11.46
C ASP A 95 -12.45 -2.62 -11.39
N MET A 96 -12.24 -1.89 -12.47
CA MET A 96 -12.59 -0.49 -12.59
C MET A 96 -14.01 -0.25 -13.11
N GLY A 97 -14.86 -1.28 -13.21
CA GLY A 97 -16.22 -1.16 -13.74
C GLY A 97 -17.10 -0.17 -12.96
N LYS A 98 -16.88 -0.03 -11.65
CA LYS A 98 -17.60 0.94 -10.79
C LYS A 98 -17.16 2.40 -10.97
N ILE A 99 -16.05 2.61 -11.63
CA ILE A 99 -15.42 3.93 -11.84
C ILE A 99 -15.18 4.21 -13.33
N ALA A 100 -16.14 3.87 -14.18
CA ALA A 100 -16.00 3.91 -15.64
C ALA A 100 -15.78 5.31 -16.23
N ASP A 101 -16.21 6.38 -15.55
CA ASP A 101 -16.05 7.75 -16.02
C ASP A 101 -14.62 8.27 -15.75
N LYS A 102 -13.80 8.26 -16.80
CA LYS A 102 -12.39 8.67 -16.72
C LYS A 102 -12.16 10.17 -16.62
N ASN A 103 -13.20 10.99 -16.68
CA ASN A 103 -13.11 12.45 -16.63
C ASN A 103 -13.33 13.02 -15.21
N LYS A 104 -13.76 12.20 -14.27
CA LYS A 104 -13.96 12.62 -12.88
C LYS A 104 -12.65 12.71 -12.10
N ASP A 105 -12.67 13.49 -11.02
CA ASP A 105 -11.64 13.46 -10.01
C ASP A 105 -11.80 12.23 -9.10
N TYR A 106 -10.73 11.50 -8.92
CA TYR A 106 -10.70 10.32 -8.05
C TYR A 106 -9.62 10.45 -6.98
N VAL A 107 -9.94 10.06 -5.77
CA VAL A 107 -8.96 9.92 -4.68
C VAL A 107 -8.89 8.46 -4.28
N VAL A 108 -7.75 7.83 -4.46
CA VAL A 108 -7.53 6.43 -4.06
C VAL A 108 -6.76 6.36 -2.75
N PHE A 109 -7.18 5.48 -1.86
CA PHE A 109 -6.55 5.29 -0.56
C PHE A 109 -6.60 3.84 -0.09
N CYS A 110 -5.82 3.54 0.94
CA CYS A 110 -5.71 2.26 1.60
C CYS A 110 -5.46 2.44 3.11
N ASN A 111 -4.72 1.55 3.76
CA ASN A 111 -4.46 1.63 5.19
C ASN A 111 -3.31 2.57 5.56
N SER A 112 -2.25 2.69 4.76
CA SER A 112 -1.10 3.54 5.09
C SER A 112 -0.04 3.49 3.99
N GLY A 113 1.11 4.13 4.23
CA GLY A 113 2.27 4.08 3.34
C GLY A 113 2.87 2.69 3.11
N THR A 114 2.52 1.68 3.88
CA THR A 114 2.93 0.28 3.68
C THR A 114 1.92 -0.54 2.89
N CYS A 115 0.76 0.03 2.56
CA CYS A 115 -0.27 -0.62 1.76
C CYS A 115 -0.10 -0.31 0.27
N TRP A 116 0.32 -1.28 -0.50
CA TRP A 116 0.58 -1.13 -1.93
C TRP A 116 -0.66 -1.08 -2.80
N LYS A 117 -1.81 -1.51 -2.32
CA LYS A 117 -3.05 -1.59 -3.09
C LYS A 117 -3.46 -0.26 -3.71
N SER A 118 -3.44 0.83 -2.95
CA SER A 118 -3.78 2.16 -3.48
C SER A 118 -2.74 2.72 -4.43
N TYR A 119 -1.44 2.46 -4.18
CA TYR A 119 -0.38 2.83 -5.11
C TYR A 119 -0.57 2.13 -6.46
N LYS A 120 -0.78 0.81 -6.45
CA LYS A 120 -1.00 0.00 -7.65
C LYS A 120 -2.29 0.37 -8.38
N ALA A 121 -3.37 0.63 -7.64
CA ALA A 121 -4.62 1.13 -8.20
C ALA A 121 -4.43 2.47 -8.91
N ALA A 122 -3.71 3.41 -8.29
CA ALA A 122 -3.40 4.70 -8.91
C ALA A 122 -2.60 4.55 -10.20
N VAL A 123 -1.59 3.66 -10.22
CA VAL A 123 -0.83 3.33 -11.44
C VAL A 123 -1.74 2.75 -12.52
N ALA A 124 -2.62 1.81 -12.17
CA ALA A 124 -3.55 1.17 -13.11
C ALA A 124 -4.51 2.20 -13.71
N MET A 125 -5.06 3.10 -12.89
CA MET A 125 -5.96 4.16 -13.34
C MET A 125 -5.25 5.15 -14.28
N ALA A 126 -4.04 5.61 -13.93
CA ALA A 126 -3.26 6.51 -14.77
C ALA A 126 -2.96 5.86 -16.13
N LYS A 127 -2.52 4.59 -16.15
CA LYS A 127 -2.28 3.82 -17.39
C LYS A 127 -3.55 3.62 -18.22
N ALA A 128 -4.71 3.49 -17.58
CA ALA A 128 -6.00 3.34 -18.24
C ALA A 128 -6.56 4.67 -18.77
N GLY A 129 -5.88 5.79 -18.59
CA GLY A 129 -6.26 7.10 -19.15
C GLY A 129 -7.23 7.90 -18.28
N TYR A 130 -7.31 7.63 -16.98
CA TYR A 130 -8.03 8.50 -16.04
C TYR A 130 -7.33 9.85 -15.94
N LYS A 131 -8.06 10.94 -16.11
CA LYS A 131 -7.48 12.27 -16.26
C LYS A 131 -7.05 12.93 -14.97
N SER A 132 -7.68 12.56 -13.85
CA SER A 132 -7.44 13.20 -12.56
C SER A 132 -7.48 12.16 -11.44
N VAL A 133 -6.31 11.62 -11.14
CA VAL A 133 -6.10 10.63 -10.07
C VAL A 133 -5.27 11.24 -8.96
N HIS A 134 -5.78 11.20 -7.75
CA HIS A 134 -5.11 11.63 -6.53
C HIS A 134 -4.85 10.42 -5.64
N TRP A 135 -3.69 10.38 -5.00
CA TRP A 135 -3.32 9.30 -4.09
C TRP A 135 -3.19 9.84 -2.67
N TYR A 136 -4.06 9.38 -1.79
CA TYR A 136 -3.99 9.65 -0.36
C TYR A 136 -3.20 8.52 0.33
N ARG A 137 -1.87 8.66 0.34
CA ARG A 137 -0.91 7.67 0.81
C ARG A 137 -1.11 7.29 2.27
N ASN A 138 -1.42 8.28 3.12
CA ASN A 138 -1.57 8.09 4.57
C ASN A 138 -2.83 7.30 4.94
N GLY A 139 -3.86 7.33 4.11
CA GLY A 139 -5.03 6.46 4.17
C GLY A 139 -5.87 6.55 5.44
N VAL A 140 -6.59 5.46 5.70
CA VAL A 140 -7.59 5.39 6.78
C VAL A 140 -7.02 5.68 8.18
N PRO A 141 -5.84 5.21 8.59
CA PRO A 141 -5.30 5.50 9.91
C PRO A 141 -5.05 6.99 10.16
N ASP A 142 -4.52 7.71 9.18
CA ASP A 142 -4.33 9.17 9.29
C ASP A 142 -5.66 9.91 9.38
N TRP A 143 -6.66 9.50 8.57
CA TRP A 143 -8.01 10.05 8.61
C TRP A 143 -8.66 9.89 9.98
N LYS A 144 -8.58 8.68 10.56
CA LYS A 144 -9.06 8.39 11.91
C LYS A 144 -8.34 9.19 13.00
N ALA A 145 -6.99 9.28 12.91
CA ALA A 145 -6.19 10.03 13.87
C ALA A 145 -6.55 11.52 13.88
N ARG A 146 -6.98 12.06 12.74
CA ARG A 146 -7.48 13.43 12.60
C ARG A 146 -8.95 13.58 13.02
N LYS A 147 -9.62 12.50 13.46
CA LYS A 147 -11.04 12.47 13.85
C LYS A 147 -11.97 12.97 12.74
N LEU A 148 -11.62 12.71 11.48
CA LEU A 148 -12.43 13.07 10.32
C LEU A 148 -13.57 12.08 10.10
N PRO A 149 -14.66 12.47 9.40
CA PRO A 149 -15.88 11.65 9.29
C PRO A 149 -15.63 10.28 8.64
N MET A 150 -16.22 9.26 9.24
CA MET A 150 -16.20 7.86 8.80
C MET A 150 -17.63 7.35 8.56
N ASP A 151 -17.77 6.33 7.71
CA ASP A 151 -18.95 5.47 7.58
C ASP A 151 -18.65 4.10 8.15
#